data_c0dfd5d3c1d4924387381cf9babd2156
#
_entry.id   c0dfd5d3c1d4924387381cf9babd2156
#
_cell.length_a   1.000
_cell.length_b   1.000
_cell.length_c   1.000
_cell.angle_alpha   90.00
_cell.angle_beta   90.00
_cell.angle_gamma   90.00
#
_symmetry.space_group_name_H-M   'P 1'
#
loop_
_entity.id
_entity.type
_entity.pdbx_description
1 polymer ?
#
loop_
_entity_poly.entity_id
_entity_poly.type
_entity_poly.pdbx_seq_one_letter_code
_entity_poly.pdbx_strand_id
1 'polypeptide(L)'
;MSKVFGYPKFDENGEMILTTYDNEYKAMMMDIRVYSMKAGQIRTFKRDKEETAVLLLSGKVTYTWEDEKATVSRKDVFTEGPWALHVSGSKEITVTAEEDTEILVQCTHNDKTFASKLYSPDDAPWGYSSFGKFGNVAKRRVNTIFDHDICPESNMVLGEVLNDRGNWSGYLPHRHPQPETYLFKFDRPEGFGASFVGDQVFKSVDNSFSAIPGGELHPQAVAPGFQMYTCWMIRHIDGNPWLQTDRCEDERYVWMHDAQF
;
A
#
# COMPACT_ATOMS: atom_id res chain seq x y z
N MET A 1 11.38 -14.80 16.38
CA MET A 1 10.28 -13.86 16.10
C MET A 1 10.38 -13.47 14.64
N SER A 2 9.27 -13.44 13.93
CA SER A 2 9.25 -12.93 12.55
C SER A 2 9.67 -11.46 12.57
N LYS A 3 10.43 -11.02 11.57
CA LYS A 3 10.67 -9.59 11.40
C LYS A 3 9.36 -8.91 11.02
N VAL A 4 9.12 -7.74 11.56
CA VAL A 4 7.89 -6.95 11.33
C VAL A 4 8.15 -5.57 10.72
N PHE A 5 9.42 -5.27 10.44
CA PHE A 5 9.83 -4.01 9.82
C PHE A 5 11.14 -4.16 9.03
N GLY A 6 11.25 -3.45 7.90
CA GLY A 6 12.42 -3.52 7.02
C GLY A 6 12.84 -2.18 6.42
N TYR A 7 14.14 -2.12 6.07
CA TYR A 7 14.80 -1.00 5.38
C TYR A 7 15.48 -1.53 4.11
N PRO A 8 14.70 -1.99 3.12
CA PRO A 8 15.26 -2.52 1.89
C PRO A 8 15.92 -1.42 1.06
N LYS A 9 16.72 -1.84 0.09
CA LYS A 9 17.35 -0.95 -0.88
C LYS A 9 17.15 -1.51 -2.28
N PHE A 10 17.16 -0.63 -3.26
CA PHE A 10 17.21 -1.04 -4.65
C PHE A 10 18.54 -1.75 -4.95
N ASP A 11 18.44 -2.85 -5.68
CA ASP A 11 19.59 -3.53 -6.23
C ASP A 11 20.12 -2.83 -7.51
N GLU A 12 21.12 -3.42 -8.16
CA GLU A 12 21.69 -2.93 -9.41
C GLU A 12 20.71 -2.92 -10.60
N ASN A 13 19.64 -3.72 -10.52
CA ASN A 13 18.58 -3.80 -11.53
C ASN A 13 17.42 -2.85 -11.23
N GLY A 14 17.52 -2.05 -10.17
CA GLY A 14 16.45 -1.16 -9.72
C GLY A 14 15.28 -1.88 -9.08
N GLU A 15 15.48 -3.08 -8.52
CA GLU A 15 14.46 -3.83 -7.77
C GLU A 15 14.68 -3.69 -6.27
N MET A 16 13.61 -3.47 -5.54
CA MET A 16 13.57 -3.43 -4.08
C MET A 16 12.49 -4.40 -3.58
N ILE A 17 12.91 -5.44 -2.86
CA ILE A 17 12.02 -6.49 -2.35
C ILE A 17 11.56 -6.12 -0.94
N LEU A 18 10.25 -6.09 -0.72
CA LEU A 18 9.63 -5.92 0.59
C LEU A 18 9.33 -7.29 1.20
N THR A 19 8.40 -8.02 0.60
CA THR A 19 7.95 -9.34 1.07
C THR A 19 7.99 -10.35 -0.06
N THR A 20 8.25 -11.62 0.27
CA THR A 20 8.09 -12.76 -0.63
C THR A 20 7.54 -13.95 0.15
N TYR A 21 7.16 -15.02 -0.55
CA TYR A 21 6.63 -16.24 0.11
C TYR A 21 7.68 -17.05 0.88
N ASP A 22 8.96 -16.72 0.75
CA ASP A 22 10.08 -17.49 1.31
C ASP A 22 11.05 -16.66 2.17
N ASN A 23 10.92 -15.32 2.18
CA ASN A 23 11.75 -14.48 3.05
C ASN A 23 11.21 -14.39 4.50
N GLU A 24 11.89 -13.62 5.34
CA GLU A 24 11.51 -13.42 6.75
C GLU A 24 10.13 -12.79 6.96
N TYR A 25 9.52 -12.26 5.90
CA TYR A 25 8.18 -11.64 5.89
C TYR A 25 7.11 -12.50 5.22
N LYS A 26 7.36 -13.77 4.98
CA LYS A 26 6.44 -14.72 4.31
C LYS A 26 5.04 -14.81 4.92
N ALA A 27 4.91 -14.44 6.19
CA ALA A 27 3.60 -14.38 6.87
C ALA A 27 2.64 -13.35 6.26
N MET A 28 3.14 -12.43 5.43
CA MET A 28 2.29 -11.48 4.69
C MET A 28 1.54 -12.14 3.54
N MET A 29 1.96 -13.34 3.10
CA MET A 29 1.34 -14.12 2.01
C MET A 29 1.24 -13.36 0.68
N MET A 30 2.12 -12.38 0.48
CA MET A 30 2.23 -11.54 -0.71
C MET A 30 3.67 -11.42 -1.17
N ASP A 31 3.90 -11.39 -2.48
CA ASP A 31 5.15 -10.93 -3.09
C ASP A 31 4.96 -9.45 -3.45
N ILE A 32 5.69 -8.58 -2.76
CA ILE A 32 5.61 -7.13 -2.93
C ILE A 32 6.99 -6.58 -3.24
N ARG A 33 7.08 -5.87 -4.36
CA ARG A 33 8.32 -5.28 -4.85
C ARG A 33 8.10 -3.86 -5.35
N VAL A 34 9.15 -3.06 -5.28
CA VAL A 34 9.20 -1.74 -5.91
C VAL A 34 10.29 -1.75 -6.98
N TYR A 35 10.00 -1.16 -8.12
CA TYR A 35 10.94 -1.05 -9.23
C TYR A 35 11.18 0.41 -9.57
N SER A 36 12.45 0.80 -9.57
CA SER A 36 12.94 2.06 -10.15
C SER A 36 13.38 1.77 -11.59
N MET A 37 12.74 2.41 -12.56
CA MET A 37 12.95 2.18 -13.99
C MET A 37 13.44 3.46 -14.66
N LYS A 38 14.43 3.33 -15.52
CA LYS A 38 14.88 4.42 -16.39
C LYS A 38 14.01 4.52 -17.63
N ALA A 39 13.91 5.71 -18.19
CA ALA A 39 13.22 5.94 -19.46
C ALA A 39 13.63 4.91 -20.52
N GLY A 40 12.66 4.31 -21.21
CA GLY A 40 12.83 3.26 -22.20
C GLY A 40 12.98 1.84 -21.65
N GLN A 41 13.11 1.65 -20.33
CA GLN A 41 13.13 0.31 -19.76
C GLN A 41 11.74 -0.34 -19.80
N ILE A 42 11.75 -1.67 -20.00
CA ILE A 42 10.54 -2.49 -20.08
C ILE A 42 10.65 -3.59 -19.00
N ARG A 43 9.55 -3.80 -18.29
CA ARG A 43 9.38 -4.96 -17.39
C ARG A 43 8.09 -5.68 -17.73
N THR A 44 8.17 -7.02 -17.69
CA THR A 44 7.02 -7.89 -17.93
C THR A 44 6.77 -8.74 -16.71
N PHE A 45 5.52 -8.77 -16.28
CA PHE A 45 5.04 -9.55 -15.14
C PHE A 45 4.03 -10.55 -15.63
N LYS A 46 4.32 -11.83 -15.40
CA LYS A 46 3.41 -12.95 -15.65
C LYS A 46 3.57 -13.95 -14.52
N ARG A 47 2.51 -14.16 -13.77
CA ARG A 47 2.49 -15.02 -12.61
C ARG A 47 1.39 -16.07 -12.76
N ASP A 48 1.76 -17.35 -12.81
CA ASP A 48 0.78 -18.43 -12.82
C ASP A 48 0.11 -18.52 -11.44
N LYS A 49 -1.24 -18.56 -11.41
CA LYS A 49 -2.05 -18.66 -10.19
C LYS A 49 -1.87 -17.52 -9.20
N GLU A 50 -1.33 -16.40 -9.63
CA GLU A 50 -1.21 -15.20 -8.79
C GLU A 50 -1.85 -14.02 -9.48
N GLU A 51 -2.75 -13.34 -8.81
CA GLU A 51 -3.19 -12.02 -9.24
C GLU A 51 -2.06 -11.02 -9.04
N THR A 52 -2.04 -9.99 -9.88
CA THR A 52 -1.00 -8.97 -9.88
C THR A 52 -1.62 -7.58 -9.97
N ALA A 53 -1.21 -6.68 -9.08
CA ALA A 53 -1.47 -5.25 -9.17
C ALA A 53 -0.17 -4.49 -9.38
N VAL A 54 -0.18 -3.52 -10.32
CA VAL A 54 0.95 -2.63 -10.59
C VAL A 54 0.50 -1.19 -10.38
N LEU A 55 0.99 -0.58 -9.31
CA LEU A 55 0.71 0.82 -8.93
C LEU A 55 1.83 1.74 -9.40
N LEU A 56 1.50 2.80 -10.13
CA LEU A 56 2.44 3.87 -10.45
C LEU A 56 2.65 4.77 -9.23
N LEU A 57 3.88 4.83 -8.74
CA LEU A 57 4.27 5.70 -7.63
C LEU A 57 4.72 7.09 -8.14
N SER A 58 5.49 7.12 -9.23
CA SER A 58 5.90 8.38 -9.89
C SER A 58 6.37 8.11 -11.31
N GLY A 59 6.33 9.13 -12.17
CA GLY A 59 6.81 9.07 -13.54
C GLY A 59 5.70 8.87 -14.56
N LYS A 60 6.03 8.30 -15.70
CA LYS A 60 5.11 8.04 -16.81
C LYS A 60 5.36 6.66 -17.38
N VAL A 61 4.28 5.88 -17.51
CA VAL A 61 4.35 4.51 -18.02
C VAL A 61 3.31 4.26 -19.10
N THR A 62 3.62 3.33 -19.97
CA THR A 62 2.65 2.65 -20.81
C THR A 62 2.44 1.24 -20.28
N TYR A 63 1.23 0.95 -19.80
CA TYR A 63 0.76 -0.40 -19.51
C TYR A 63 0.25 -1.07 -20.76
N THR A 64 0.61 -2.34 -20.96
CA THR A 64 0.03 -3.22 -21.99
C THR A 64 -0.39 -4.52 -21.31
N TRP A 65 -1.63 -4.92 -21.51
CA TRP A 65 -2.20 -6.15 -20.98
C TRP A 65 -3.29 -6.67 -21.92
N GLU A 66 -3.37 -7.98 -22.06
CA GLU A 66 -4.33 -8.57 -23.01
C GLU A 66 -4.25 -7.84 -24.38
N ASP A 67 -5.35 -7.34 -24.92
CA ASP A 67 -5.40 -6.53 -26.15
C ASP A 67 -5.48 -5.01 -25.87
N GLU A 68 -5.26 -4.60 -24.61
CA GLU A 68 -5.40 -3.23 -24.14
C GLU A 68 -4.04 -2.55 -23.93
N LYS A 69 -4.05 -1.22 -24.08
CA LYS A 69 -2.88 -0.37 -23.83
C LYS A 69 -3.30 0.99 -23.31
N ALA A 70 -2.62 1.46 -22.28
CA ALA A 70 -2.85 2.80 -21.73
C ALA A 70 -1.53 3.46 -21.30
N THR A 71 -1.38 4.74 -21.63
CA THR A 71 -0.26 5.57 -21.15
C THR A 71 -0.78 6.52 -20.07
N VAL A 72 -0.18 6.45 -18.88
CA VAL A 72 -0.58 7.22 -17.70
C VAL A 72 0.64 7.87 -17.05
N SER A 73 0.43 8.95 -16.32
CA SER A 73 1.48 9.64 -15.59
C SER A 73 1.03 10.00 -14.18
N ARG A 74 1.98 10.04 -13.28
CA ARG A 74 1.82 10.49 -11.90
C ARG A 74 3.07 11.23 -11.49
N LYS A 75 2.95 12.52 -11.20
CA LYS A 75 4.11 13.31 -10.79
C LYS A 75 4.73 12.74 -9.51
N ASP A 76 3.92 12.52 -8.49
CA ASP A 76 4.30 11.93 -7.22
C ASP A 76 3.06 11.50 -6.41
N VAL A 77 3.28 10.71 -5.38
CA VAL A 77 2.23 10.17 -4.50
C VAL A 77 1.63 11.22 -3.54
N PHE A 78 2.24 12.42 -3.42
CA PHE A 78 1.81 13.46 -2.49
C PHE A 78 0.80 14.43 -3.12
N THR A 79 0.85 14.59 -4.44
CA THR A 79 0.09 15.61 -5.17
C THR A 79 -0.97 15.05 -6.11
N GLU A 80 -0.82 13.79 -6.56
CA GLU A 80 -1.72 13.19 -7.55
C GLU A 80 -2.30 11.86 -7.05
N GLY A 81 -3.49 11.50 -7.56
CA GLY A 81 -4.15 10.24 -7.27
C GLY A 81 -3.50 9.04 -7.96
N PRO A 82 -3.91 7.81 -7.63
CA PRO A 82 -3.28 6.59 -8.11
C PRO A 82 -3.65 6.24 -9.55
N TRP A 83 -2.72 5.56 -10.24
CA TRP A 83 -2.97 4.73 -11.40
C TRP A 83 -2.51 3.32 -11.09
N ALA A 84 -3.40 2.34 -11.10
CA ALA A 84 -3.08 0.96 -10.78
C ALA A 84 -3.75 -0.02 -11.76
N LEU A 85 -2.95 -0.86 -12.40
CA LEU A 85 -3.46 -1.96 -13.22
C LEU A 85 -3.56 -3.22 -12.37
N HIS A 86 -4.73 -3.86 -12.31
CA HIS A 86 -5.00 -5.10 -11.59
C HIS A 86 -5.49 -6.19 -12.53
N VAL A 87 -4.83 -7.33 -12.50
CA VAL A 87 -5.16 -8.48 -13.35
C VAL A 87 -5.23 -9.78 -12.54
N SER A 88 -6.07 -10.70 -12.96
CA SER A 88 -6.12 -12.07 -12.40
C SER A 88 -4.93 -12.93 -12.89
N GLY A 89 -4.73 -14.08 -12.26
CA GLY A 89 -3.60 -14.98 -12.55
C GLY A 89 -3.43 -15.35 -14.01
N SER A 90 -2.20 -15.67 -14.38
CA SER A 90 -1.73 -16.05 -15.74
C SER A 90 -1.83 -14.96 -16.82
N LYS A 91 -2.37 -13.80 -16.52
CA LYS A 91 -2.35 -12.65 -17.42
C LYS A 91 -0.99 -11.96 -17.36
N GLU A 92 -0.55 -11.47 -18.52
CA GLU A 92 0.71 -10.78 -18.66
C GLU A 92 0.50 -9.26 -18.62
N ILE A 93 1.31 -8.56 -17.84
CA ILE A 93 1.41 -7.10 -17.82
C ILE A 93 2.78 -6.72 -18.31
N THR A 94 2.86 -5.89 -19.36
CA THR A 94 4.09 -5.21 -19.75
C THR A 94 4.02 -3.74 -19.37
N VAL A 95 5.05 -3.26 -18.67
CA VAL A 95 5.22 -1.86 -18.26
C VAL A 95 6.40 -1.29 -18.99
N THR A 96 6.16 -0.27 -19.81
CA THR A 96 7.21 0.52 -20.49
C THR A 96 7.33 1.86 -19.77
N ALA A 97 8.52 2.18 -19.27
CA ALA A 97 8.80 3.48 -18.68
C ALA A 97 9.01 4.52 -19.78
N GLU A 98 8.15 5.52 -19.88
CA GLU A 98 8.26 6.61 -20.85
C GLU A 98 9.22 7.72 -20.34
N GLU A 99 9.42 7.78 -19.04
CA GLU A 99 10.40 8.61 -18.34
C GLU A 99 10.91 7.86 -17.10
N ASP A 100 11.83 8.44 -16.34
CA ASP A 100 12.28 7.83 -15.06
C ASP A 100 11.07 7.63 -14.15
N THR A 101 10.85 6.40 -13.72
CA THR A 101 9.59 5.93 -13.15
C THR A 101 9.81 5.03 -11.95
N GLU A 102 8.91 5.09 -10.99
CA GLU A 102 8.84 4.14 -9.89
C GLU A 102 7.45 3.47 -9.84
N ILE A 103 7.43 2.14 -9.78
CA ILE A 103 6.21 1.34 -9.66
C ILE A 103 6.29 0.38 -8.48
N LEU A 104 5.14 0.10 -7.85
CA LEU A 104 4.98 -0.98 -6.88
C LEU A 104 4.22 -2.12 -7.55
N VAL A 105 4.69 -3.35 -7.33
CA VAL A 105 4.05 -4.58 -7.80
C VAL A 105 3.67 -5.42 -6.58
N GLN A 106 2.38 -5.71 -6.45
CA GLN A 106 1.81 -6.57 -5.41
C GLN A 106 1.22 -7.82 -6.07
N CYS A 107 1.63 -9.00 -5.60
CA CYS A 107 1.12 -10.29 -6.08
C CYS A 107 0.66 -11.15 -4.91
N THR A 108 -0.37 -11.97 -5.13
CA THR A 108 -0.76 -13.04 -4.20
C THR A 108 -1.42 -14.20 -4.93
N HIS A 109 -1.38 -15.39 -4.33
CA HIS A 109 -2.07 -16.55 -4.86
C HIS A 109 -3.57 -16.32 -4.95
N ASN A 110 -4.14 -16.59 -6.13
CA ASN A 110 -5.55 -16.54 -6.38
C ASN A 110 -5.94 -17.46 -7.54
N ASP A 111 -6.80 -18.44 -7.25
CA ASP A 111 -7.34 -19.38 -8.26
C ASP A 111 -8.59 -18.82 -8.97
N LYS A 112 -9.12 -17.67 -8.53
CA LYS A 112 -10.27 -17.01 -9.15
C LYS A 112 -9.83 -16.15 -10.34
N THR A 113 -10.72 -15.96 -11.29
CA THR A 113 -10.52 -15.06 -12.44
C THR A 113 -11.49 -13.90 -12.37
N PHE A 114 -11.02 -12.72 -12.76
CA PHE A 114 -11.79 -11.50 -12.87
C PHE A 114 -11.34 -10.68 -14.07
N ALA A 115 -12.13 -9.68 -14.47
CA ALA A 115 -11.78 -8.77 -15.54
C ALA A 115 -10.60 -7.87 -15.12
N SER A 116 -9.62 -7.71 -16.00
CA SER A 116 -8.54 -6.74 -15.76
C SER A 116 -9.09 -5.33 -15.68
N LYS A 117 -8.58 -4.53 -14.75
CA LYS A 117 -9.00 -3.14 -14.59
C LYS A 117 -7.81 -2.22 -14.35
N LEU A 118 -7.75 -1.14 -15.13
CA LEU A 118 -6.89 0.01 -14.84
C LEU A 118 -7.70 1.01 -14.00
N TYR A 119 -7.35 1.11 -12.72
CA TYR A 119 -7.93 2.09 -11.80
C TYR A 119 -7.26 3.44 -12.00
N SER A 120 -8.07 4.48 -12.11
CA SER A 120 -7.68 5.87 -12.25
C SER A 120 -7.85 6.66 -10.94
N PRO A 121 -7.35 7.90 -10.86
CA PRO A 121 -7.65 8.80 -9.74
C PRO A 121 -9.16 9.02 -9.48
N ASP A 122 -9.99 8.92 -10.51
CA ASP A 122 -11.44 9.06 -10.39
C ASP A 122 -12.11 7.80 -9.80
N ASP A 123 -11.52 6.61 -9.99
CA ASP A 123 -11.99 5.38 -9.37
C ASP A 123 -11.64 5.31 -7.88
N ALA A 124 -10.56 5.98 -7.46
CA ALA A 124 -10.06 5.97 -6.09
C ALA A 124 -9.81 7.42 -5.57
N PRO A 125 -10.87 8.22 -5.43
CA PRO A 125 -10.72 9.60 -4.97
C PRO A 125 -10.23 9.68 -3.53
N TRP A 126 -9.43 10.70 -3.23
CA TRP A 126 -8.99 10.99 -1.87
C TRP A 126 -10.16 11.45 -0.99
N GLY A 127 -10.37 10.75 0.12
CA GLY A 127 -11.30 11.14 1.19
C GLY A 127 -10.56 11.55 2.46
N TYR A 128 -11.10 12.51 3.22
CA TYR A 128 -10.55 12.83 4.54
C TYR A 128 -11.05 11.85 5.60
N SER A 129 -10.12 11.33 6.41
CA SER A 129 -10.40 10.51 7.59
C SER A 129 -9.99 11.26 8.86
N SER A 130 -10.77 11.09 9.93
CA SER A 130 -10.58 11.72 11.26
C SER A 130 -10.51 13.25 11.24
N PHE A 131 -11.09 13.89 10.21
CA PHE A 131 -11.20 15.36 10.16
C PHE A 131 -12.09 15.86 11.32
N GLY A 132 -11.60 16.87 12.06
CA GLY A 132 -12.32 17.43 13.22
C GLY A 132 -12.28 16.57 14.47
N LYS A 133 -11.65 15.40 14.44
CA LYS A 133 -11.49 14.50 15.59
C LYS A 133 -10.10 14.63 16.19
N PHE A 134 -9.96 14.30 17.47
CA PHE A 134 -8.67 14.23 18.18
C PHE A 134 -7.82 15.50 18.05
N GLY A 135 -8.42 16.69 18.15
CA GLY A 135 -7.72 17.95 17.96
C GLY A 135 -7.08 18.11 16.55
N ASN A 136 -7.61 17.40 15.54
CA ASN A 136 -7.08 17.33 14.17
C ASN A 136 -5.65 16.75 14.03
N VAL A 137 -5.11 16.06 15.04
CA VAL A 137 -3.77 15.45 14.97
C VAL A 137 -3.76 14.05 14.34
N ALA A 138 -4.92 13.52 13.94
CA ALA A 138 -5.07 12.26 13.20
C ALA A 138 -5.75 12.45 11.84
N LYS A 139 -5.84 13.68 11.36
CA LYS A 139 -6.39 14.01 10.05
C LYS A 139 -5.46 13.51 8.94
N ARG A 140 -6.02 12.76 8.01
CA ARG A 140 -5.30 12.20 6.87
C ARG A 140 -6.20 12.06 5.66
N ARG A 141 -5.62 12.00 4.48
CA ARG A 141 -6.32 11.59 3.26
C ARG A 141 -6.16 10.09 3.07
N VAL A 142 -7.22 9.42 2.67
CA VAL A 142 -7.25 7.98 2.43
C VAL A 142 -7.94 7.73 1.11
N ASN A 143 -7.44 6.81 0.32
CA ASN A 143 -8.17 6.18 -0.76
C ASN A 143 -8.09 4.65 -0.67
N THR A 144 -9.07 3.99 -1.24
CA THR A 144 -9.08 2.55 -1.51
C THR A 144 -9.11 2.37 -3.02
N ILE A 145 -8.07 1.77 -3.58
CA ILE A 145 -7.99 1.52 -5.03
C ILE A 145 -8.88 0.34 -5.35
N PHE A 146 -8.72 -0.76 -4.63
CA PHE A 146 -9.66 -1.89 -4.63
C PHE A 146 -9.59 -2.64 -3.29
N ASP A 147 -10.69 -3.25 -2.94
CA ASP A 147 -10.90 -4.12 -1.79
C ASP A 147 -11.95 -5.21 -2.16
N HIS A 148 -12.43 -5.94 -1.17
CA HIS A 148 -13.42 -7.00 -1.37
C HIS A 148 -14.76 -6.48 -1.91
N ASP A 149 -15.18 -5.28 -1.55
CA ASP A 149 -16.45 -4.70 -2.04
C ASP A 149 -16.33 -4.27 -3.51
N ILE A 150 -15.16 -3.84 -3.96
CA ILE A 150 -14.87 -3.40 -5.32
C ILE A 150 -14.55 -4.58 -6.25
N CYS A 151 -13.81 -5.58 -5.75
CA CYS A 151 -13.40 -6.78 -6.50
C CYS A 151 -13.50 -8.02 -5.59
N PRO A 152 -14.67 -8.64 -5.46
CA PRO A 152 -14.90 -9.78 -4.55
C PRO A 152 -14.11 -11.04 -4.90
N GLU A 153 -13.65 -11.15 -6.12
CA GLU A 153 -12.80 -12.24 -6.58
C GLU A 153 -11.33 -12.06 -6.18
N SER A 154 -10.89 -10.84 -5.87
CA SER A 154 -9.53 -10.56 -5.43
C SER A 154 -9.25 -11.13 -4.04
N ASN A 155 -8.02 -11.55 -3.84
CA ASN A 155 -7.48 -11.93 -2.54
C ASN A 155 -6.62 -10.80 -1.92
N MET A 156 -6.60 -9.61 -2.51
CA MET A 156 -5.81 -8.47 -2.05
C MET A 156 -6.66 -7.23 -1.83
N VAL A 157 -6.11 -6.33 -1.04
CA VAL A 157 -6.52 -4.92 -0.96
C VAL A 157 -5.33 -4.06 -1.33
N LEU A 158 -5.58 -2.97 -2.02
CA LEU A 158 -4.59 -1.94 -2.32
C LEU A 158 -5.21 -0.56 -2.07
N GLY A 159 -4.50 0.27 -1.31
CA GLY A 159 -4.91 1.63 -1.08
C GLY A 159 -3.77 2.51 -0.58
N GLU A 160 -4.08 3.77 -0.36
CA GLU A 160 -3.10 4.78 0.01
C GLU A 160 -3.59 5.65 1.16
N VAL A 161 -2.67 6.06 2.00
CA VAL A 161 -2.88 7.07 3.04
C VAL A 161 -1.85 8.17 2.87
N LEU A 162 -2.29 9.41 2.95
CA LEU A 162 -1.40 10.55 3.00
C LEU A 162 -1.62 11.32 4.30
N ASN A 163 -0.63 11.23 5.18
CA ASN A 163 -0.60 11.94 6.44
C ASN A 163 -0.13 13.38 6.24
N ASP A 164 -0.90 14.33 6.76
CA ASP A 164 -0.43 15.71 6.90
C ASP A 164 0.67 15.80 7.97
N ARG A 165 1.47 16.87 7.94
CA ARG A 165 2.62 17.09 8.84
C ARG A 165 2.25 16.97 10.31
N GLY A 166 2.97 16.13 11.05
CA GLY A 166 2.76 15.90 12.48
C GLY A 166 1.54 15.08 12.84
N ASN A 167 0.84 14.50 11.86
CA ASN A 167 -0.39 13.76 12.10
C ASN A 167 -0.17 12.25 12.28
N TRP A 168 -1.18 11.62 12.87
CA TRP A 168 -1.27 10.18 13.06
C TRP A 168 -2.16 9.52 12.01
N SER A 169 -1.89 8.24 11.71
CA SER A 169 -2.80 7.34 10.97
C SER A 169 -2.91 5.98 11.65
N GLY A 170 -3.81 5.13 11.13
CA GLY A 170 -4.17 3.92 11.87
C GLY A 170 -4.80 4.24 13.24
N TYR A 171 -5.44 5.40 13.38
CA TYR A 171 -5.92 5.97 14.63
C TYR A 171 -7.47 6.09 14.57
N LEU A 172 -8.25 5.60 15.58
CA LEU A 172 -7.75 4.95 16.80
C LEU A 172 -6.95 3.68 16.50
N PRO A 173 -6.03 3.28 17.44
CA PRO A 173 -5.33 2.01 17.30
C PRO A 173 -6.32 0.87 17.15
N HIS A 174 -6.15 0.09 16.09
CA HIS A 174 -7.05 -1.02 15.75
C HIS A 174 -6.27 -2.20 15.20
N ARG A 175 -6.93 -3.34 15.11
CA ARG A 175 -6.40 -4.59 14.57
C ARG A 175 -7.47 -5.31 13.75
N HIS A 176 -7.02 -6.20 12.88
CA HIS A 176 -7.83 -7.14 12.12
C HIS A 176 -7.06 -8.45 11.90
N PRO A 177 -7.73 -9.58 11.59
CA PRO A 177 -7.08 -10.88 11.43
C PRO A 177 -6.12 -10.97 10.23
N GLN A 178 -6.37 -10.21 9.19
CA GLN A 178 -5.63 -10.27 7.92
C GLN A 178 -4.23 -9.63 8.08
N PRO A 179 -3.18 -10.21 7.48
CA PRO A 179 -1.86 -9.58 7.46
C PRO A 179 -1.85 -8.38 6.53
N GLU A 180 -1.07 -7.36 6.89
CA GLU A 180 -0.98 -6.11 6.18
C GLU A 180 0.48 -5.67 6.00
N THR A 181 0.77 -5.04 4.86
CA THR A 181 2.09 -4.46 4.58
C THR A 181 1.92 -2.98 4.27
N TYR A 182 2.77 -2.14 4.87
CA TYR A 182 2.86 -0.71 4.58
C TYR A 182 4.19 -0.38 3.93
N LEU A 183 4.18 0.28 2.77
CA LEU A 183 5.36 0.97 2.23
C LEU A 183 5.26 2.45 2.59
N PHE A 184 6.34 3.03 3.12
CA PHE A 184 6.40 4.45 3.49
C PHE A 184 7.23 5.25 2.49
N LYS A 185 6.70 6.44 2.13
CA LYS A 185 7.45 7.48 1.43
C LYS A 185 7.28 8.82 2.12
N PHE A 186 8.26 9.69 1.93
CA PHE A 186 8.25 11.04 2.53
C PHE A 186 8.42 12.10 1.45
N ASP A 187 7.82 13.28 1.65
CA ASP A 187 7.92 14.41 0.73
C ASP A 187 9.32 15.06 0.69
N ARG A 188 10.23 14.58 1.55
CA ARG A 188 11.63 14.96 1.61
C ARG A 188 12.50 13.77 1.99
N PRO A 189 13.72 13.66 1.46
CA PRO A 189 14.59 12.49 1.70
C PRO A 189 14.99 12.32 3.18
N GLU A 190 15.04 13.39 3.98
CA GLU A 190 15.30 13.34 5.42
C GLU A 190 14.05 13.11 6.27
N GLY A 191 12.88 12.96 5.63
CA GLY A 191 11.60 12.72 6.29
C GLY A 191 11.61 11.46 7.15
N PHE A 192 10.90 11.51 8.27
CA PHE A 192 10.76 10.38 9.15
C PHE A 192 9.44 10.38 9.92
N GLY A 193 9.12 9.23 10.44
CA GLY A 193 7.94 8.99 11.29
C GLY A 193 8.18 7.84 12.24
N ALA A 194 7.10 7.36 12.83
CA ALA A 194 7.07 6.16 13.65
C ALA A 194 5.99 5.22 13.15
N SER A 195 6.30 3.94 13.06
CA SER A 195 5.35 2.86 12.79
C SER A 195 5.35 1.91 13.97
N PHE A 196 4.16 1.56 14.44
CA PHE A 196 3.95 0.63 15.54
C PHE A 196 3.49 -0.71 14.97
N VAL A 197 3.99 -1.81 15.51
CA VAL A 197 3.49 -3.17 15.27
C VAL A 197 3.40 -3.85 16.62
N GLY A 198 2.18 -3.98 17.15
CA GLY A 198 1.96 -4.31 18.57
C GLY A 198 2.65 -3.31 19.48
N ASP A 199 3.50 -3.81 20.39
CA ASP A 199 4.27 -2.99 21.34
C ASP A 199 5.62 -2.51 20.79
N GLN A 200 5.99 -2.89 19.56
CA GLN A 200 7.24 -2.48 18.94
C GLN A 200 7.07 -1.17 18.19
N VAL A 201 8.09 -0.32 18.22
CA VAL A 201 8.12 0.97 17.52
C VAL A 201 9.34 1.05 16.63
N PHE A 202 9.13 1.41 15.38
CA PHE A 202 10.19 1.53 14.38
C PHE A 202 10.21 2.95 13.79
N LYS A 203 11.40 3.44 13.48
CA LYS A 203 11.54 4.69 12.73
C LYS A 203 11.19 4.44 11.27
N SER A 204 10.10 5.03 10.79
CA SER A 204 9.78 5.04 9.36
C SER A 204 10.64 6.07 8.66
N VAL A 205 11.22 5.71 7.53
CA VAL A 205 11.98 6.57 6.61
C VAL A 205 11.57 6.23 5.18
N ASP A 206 12.02 7.03 4.22
CA ASP A 206 11.69 6.78 2.81
C ASP A 206 12.08 5.35 2.40
N ASN A 207 11.18 4.66 1.69
CA ASN A 207 11.31 3.26 1.27
C ASN A 207 11.42 2.22 2.41
N SER A 208 11.20 2.58 3.68
CA SER A 208 11.00 1.57 4.73
C SER A 208 9.59 0.96 4.63
N PHE A 209 9.41 -0.21 5.24
CA PHE A 209 8.10 -0.88 5.24
C PHE A 209 7.82 -1.60 6.55
N SER A 210 6.54 -1.71 6.90
CA SER A 210 6.03 -2.58 7.97
C SER A 210 5.44 -3.84 7.37
N ALA A 211 5.71 -4.98 8.01
CA ALA A 211 5.04 -6.25 7.78
C ALA A 211 4.25 -6.59 9.05
N ILE A 212 2.96 -6.40 9.02
CA ILE A 212 2.06 -6.41 10.17
C ILE A 212 1.33 -7.75 10.21
N PRO A 213 1.67 -8.67 11.13
CA PRO A 213 0.91 -9.89 11.30
C PRO A 213 -0.53 -9.60 11.70
N GLY A 214 -1.45 -10.45 11.31
CA GLY A 214 -2.83 -10.33 11.72
C GLY A 214 -2.98 -10.27 13.25
N GLY A 215 -3.85 -9.40 13.73
CA GLY A 215 -4.13 -9.20 15.16
C GLY A 215 -3.25 -8.16 15.86
N GLU A 216 -2.25 -7.60 15.20
CA GLU A 216 -1.38 -6.58 15.79
C GLU A 216 -1.95 -5.16 15.62
N LEU A 217 -1.82 -4.33 16.65
CA LEU A 217 -2.13 -2.90 16.58
C LEU A 217 -1.05 -2.20 15.74
N HIS A 218 -1.47 -1.29 14.84
CA HIS A 218 -0.53 -0.74 13.86
C HIS A 218 -0.73 0.76 13.55
N PRO A 219 -0.84 1.64 14.56
CA PRO A 219 -0.87 3.07 14.32
C PRO A 219 0.48 3.60 13.81
N GLN A 220 0.45 4.78 13.18
CA GLN A 220 1.64 5.44 12.66
C GLN A 220 1.58 6.93 12.95
N ALA A 221 2.74 7.58 12.99
CA ALA A 221 2.85 9.01 13.11
C ALA A 221 3.96 9.56 12.19
N VAL A 222 3.78 10.77 11.70
CA VAL A 222 4.79 11.48 10.93
C VAL A 222 5.35 12.66 11.73
N ALA A 223 6.63 12.94 11.57
CA ALA A 223 7.27 14.08 12.22
C ALA A 223 6.70 15.43 11.70
N PRO A 224 6.63 16.48 12.52
CA PRO A 224 5.91 17.73 12.20
C PRO A 224 6.34 18.45 10.90
N GLY A 225 7.54 18.26 10.44
CA GLY A 225 8.06 18.93 9.21
C GLY A 225 7.71 18.27 7.90
N PHE A 226 7.16 17.02 7.91
CA PHE A 226 7.10 16.17 6.73
C PHE A 226 5.69 15.64 6.48
N GLN A 227 5.36 15.37 5.21
CA GLN A 227 4.24 14.50 4.85
C GLN A 227 4.72 13.06 4.72
N MET A 228 3.89 12.11 5.12
CA MET A 228 4.14 10.68 4.96
C MET A 228 3.05 10.06 4.10
N TYR A 229 3.47 9.46 3.01
CA TYR A 229 2.64 8.57 2.21
C TYR A 229 2.82 7.13 2.71
N THR A 230 1.72 6.42 2.80
CA THR A 230 1.68 5.00 3.13
C THR A 230 0.86 4.27 2.08
N CYS A 231 1.49 3.39 1.31
CA CYS A 231 0.77 2.39 0.51
C CYS A 231 0.41 1.23 1.43
N TRP A 232 -0.88 0.95 1.59
CA TRP A 232 -1.35 -0.14 2.43
C TRP A 232 -1.90 -1.29 1.58
N MET A 233 -1.47 -2.49 1.92
CA MET A 233 -1.67 -3.72 1.16
C MET A 233 -2.06 -4.83 2.13
N ILE A 234 -3.25 -5.41 1.94
CA ILE A 234 -3.76 -6.48 2.80
C ILE A 234 -3.95 -7.75 1.98
N ARG A 235 -3.65 -8.91 2.57
CA ARG A 235 -4.02 -10.22 2.03
C ARG A 235 -5.28 -10.71 2.73
N HIS A 236 -6.33 -10.98 1.96
CA HIS A 236 -7.54 -11.60 2.49
C HIS A 236 -7.24 -13.00 3.03
N ILE A 237 -7.94 -13.41 4.08
CA ILE A 237 -7.93 -14.79 4.57
C ILE A 237 -9.08 -15.53 3.92
N ASP A 238 -8.87 -16.76 3.50
CA ASP A 238 -9.89 -17.58 2.87
C ASP A 238 -11.11 -17.73 3.79
N GLY A 239 -12.30 -17.39 3.26
CA GLY A 239 -13.55 -17.34 4.03
C GLY A 239 -13.68 -16.19 5.03
N ASN A 240 -12.66 -15.33 5.13
CA ASN A 240 -12.68 -14.15 5.99
C ASN A 240 -11.94 -12.99 5.29
N PRO A 241 -12.51 -12.40 4.22
CA PRO A 241 -11.93 -11.25 3.56
C PRO A 241 -11.87 -10.06 4.50
N TRP A 242 -10.90 -9.16 4.32
CA TRP A 242 -10.88 -7.90 5.04
C TRP A 242 -12.04 -7.00 4.55
N LEU A 243 -12.80 -6.47 5.49
CA LEU A 243 -13.82 -5.46 5.27
C LEU A 243 -13.49 -4.22 6.08
N GLN A 244 -13.83 -3.05 5.56
CA GLN A 244 -13.55 -1.80 6.26
C GLN A 244 -14.26 -1.70 7.63
N THR A 245 -15.35 -2.46 7.80
CA THR A 245 -16.13 -2.56 9.05
C THR A 245 -15.50 -3.48 10.08
N ASP A 246 -14.53 -4.32 9.72
CA ASP A 246 -13.95 -5.35 10.60
C ASP A 246 -12.83 -4.83 11.51
N ARG A 247 -12.62 -3.52 11.54
CA ARG A 247 -11.64 -2.88 12.42
C ARG A 247 -12.06 -3.05 13.87
N CYS A 248 -11.28 -3.84 14.63
CA CYS A 248 -11.42 -3.94 16.05
C CYS A 248 -10.56 -2.85 16.72
N GLU A 249 -11.18 -1.75 17.12
CA GLU A 249 -10.50 -0.70 17.89
C GLU A 249 -10.11 -1.23 19.26
N ASP A 250 -8.97 -0.81 19.78
CA ASP A 250 -8.51 -1.21 21.10
C ASP A 250 -9.33 -0.50 22.19
N GLU A 251 -9.98 -1.29 23.04
CA GLU A 251 -10.90 -0.83 24.10
C GLU A 251 -10.28 0.21 25.03
N ARG A 252 -8.94 0.20 25.19
CA ARG A 252 -8.20 1.16 26.01
C ARG A 252 -8.32 2.60 25.50
N TYR A 253 -8.68 2.79 24.22
CA TYR A 253 -8.69 4.09 23.54
C TYR A 253 -10.08 4.53 23.06
N VAL A 254 -11.11 3.70 23.14
CA VAL A 254 -12.46 4.03 22.64
C VAL A 254 -13.09 5.25 23.33
N TRP A 255 -12.66 5.57 24.57
CA TRP A 255 -13.08 6.78 25.29
C TRP A 255 -12.77 8.07 24.52
N MET A 256 -11.82 8.04 23.60
CA MET A 256 -11.45 9.20 22.80
C MET A 256 -12.53 9.62 21.80
N HIS A 257 -13.50 8.75 21.48
CA HIS A 257 -14.63 9.13 20.62
C HIS A 257 -15.47 10.24 21.23
N ASP A 258 -15.59 10.26 22.57
CA ASP A 258 -16.40 11.22 23.33
C ASP A 258 -15.57 12.37 23.91
N ALA A 259 -14.24 12.31 23.78
CA ALA A 259 -13.35 13.31 24.35
C ALA A 259 -13.34 14.61 23.51
N GLN A 260 -13.31 15.74 24.18
CA GLN A 260 -13.02 17.04 23.58
C GLN A 260 -11.54 17.37 23.77
N PHE A 261 -10.84 17.67 22.70
CA PHE A 261 -9.40 17.97 22.68
C PHE A 261 -9.16 19.43 22.27
#